data_e8371b4bd17a1074e431b30c6c596884
#
_entry.id   e8371b4bd17a1074e431b30c6c596884
#
_cell.length_a   1.000
_cell.length_b   1.000
_cell.length_c   1.000
_cell.angle_alpha   90.00
_cell.angle_beta   90.00
_cell.angle_gamma   90.00
#
_symmetry.space_group_name_H-M   'P 1'
#
loop_
_entity.id
_entity.type
_entity.pdbx_description
1 polymer ?
#
loop_
_entity_poly.entity_id
_entity_poly.type
_entity_poly.pdbx_seq_one_letter_code
_entity_poly.pdbx_strand_id
1 'polypeptide(L)'
;MTSALHDPITGQVLADTDIVECIAEAAERLPAIDDPAFAAAVDRFADCRVVLLGESTHGTAQFYDARAAFTRQLIERHGFRIVAVEADWPDAAAIDRYVR
;
A
#
# COMPACT_ATOMS: atom_id res chain seq x y z
N MET A 1 19.29 -11.60 -14.46
CA MET A 1 18.65 -12.94 -14.60
C MET A 1 17.18 -12.79 -14.26
N THR A 2 16.32 -12.98 -15.24
CA THR A 2 14.87 -12.95 -15.02
C THR A 2 14.49 -14.32 -14.46
N SER A 3 14.05 -14.38 -13.21
CA SER A 3 13.50 -15.60 -12.62
C SER A 3 12.13 -15.83 -13.27
N ALA A 4 11.97 -16.95 -13.96
CA ALA A 4 10.67 -17.32 -14.50
C ALA A 4 9.71 -17.66 -13.34
N LEU A 5 8.50 -17.12 -13.38
CA LEU A 5 7.44 -17.50 -12.44
C LEU A 5 6.95 -18.91 -12.78
N HIS A 6 6.77 -19.71 -11.74
CA HIS A 6 6.29 -21.08 -11.85
C HIS A 6 4.98 -21.23 -11.09
N ASP A 7 4.10 -22.02 -11.64
CA ASP A 7 2.89 -22.45 -10.95
C ASP A 7 3.27 -23.18 -9.66
N PRO A 8 2.77 -22.76 -8.48
CA PRO A 8 3.14 -23.36 -7.20
C PRO A 8 2.64 -24.78 -7.01
N ILE A 9 1.67 -25.24 -7.81
CA ILE A 9 1.07 -26.58 -7.72
C ILE A 9 1.73 -27.54 -8.71
N THR A 10 1.92 -27.10 -9.96
CA THR A 10 2.41 -27.97 -11.05
C THR A 10 3.91 -27.81 -11.31
N GLY A 11 4.54 -26.73 -10.84
CA GLY A 11 5.93 -26.39 -11.11
C GLY A 11 6.21 -25.96 -12.56
N GLN A 12 5.18 -25.80 -13.39
CA GLN A 12 5.32 -25.34 -14.77
C GLN A 12 5.66 -23.85 -14.83
N VAL A 13 6.44 -23.47 -15.85
CA VAL A 13 6.69 -22.06 -16.16
C VAL A 13 5.39 -21.46 -16.68
N LEU A 14 4.92 -20.40 -16.03
CA LEU A 14 3.71 -19.68 -16.46
C LEU A 14 4.04 -18.82 -17.71
N ALA A 15 3.17 -18.87 -18.72
CA ALA A 15 3.20 -17.93 -19.81
C ALA A 15 2.71 -16.56 -19.34
N ASP A 16 3.11 -15.47 -20.01
CA ASP A 16 2.71 -14.10 -19.64
C ASP A 16 1.18 -13.94 -19.59
N THR A 17 0.45 -14.62 -20.48
CA THR A 17 -1.04 -14.64 -20.48
C THR A 17 -1.61 -15.30 -19.24
N ASP A 18 -1.03 -16.39 -18.79
CA ASP A 18 -1.47 -17.11 -17.57
C ASP A 18 -1.27 -16.25 -16.33
N ILE A 19 -0.17 -15.47 -16.30
CA ILE A 19 0.13 -14.56 -15.19
C ILE A 19 -0.91 -13.41 -15.14
N VAL A 20 -1.24 -12.84 -16.27
CA VAL A 20 -2.26 -11.78 -16.37
C VAL A 20 -3.63 -12.28 -15.92
N GLU A 21 -4.02 -13.49 -16.34
CA GLU A 21 -5.27 -14.11 -15.92
C GLU A 21 -5.29 -14.38 -14.41
N CYS A 22 -4.23 -14.94 -13.84
CA CYS A 22 -4.12 -15.16 -12.39
C CYS A 22 -4.21 -13.86 -11.60
N ILE A 23 -3.55 -12.79 -12.07
CA ILE A 23 -3.63 -11.47 -11.42
C ILE A 23 -5.06 -10.92 -11.52
N ALA A 24 -5.69 -11.01 -12.68
CA ALA A 24 -7.05 -10.52 -12.90
C ALA A 24 -8.08 -11.25 -12.02
N GLU A 25 -7.94 -12.57 -11.85
CA GLU A 25 -8.80 -13.37 -10.98
C GLU A 25 -8.59 -13.07 -9.49
N ALA A 26 -7.34 -12.82 -9.08
CA ALA A 26 -7.00 -12.51 -7.69
C ALA A 26 -7.22 -11.04 -7.32
N ALA A 27 -7.33 -10.16 -8.30
CA ALA A 27 -7.44 -8.72 -8.08
C ALA A 27 -8.79 -8.36 -7.46
N GLU A 28 -8.74 -7.58 -6.41
CA GLU A 28 -9.91 -6.97 -5.79
C GLU A 28 -10.11 -5.55 -6.34
N ARG A 29 -11.36 -5.19 -6.58
CA ARG A 29 -11.68 -3.82 -6.98
C ARG A 29 -11.54 -2.88 -5.78
N LEU A 30 -10.67 -1.89 -5.90
CA LEU A 30 -10.63 -0.78 -4.95
C LEU A 30 -11.72 0.24 -5.29
N PRO A 31 -12.40 0.80 -4.29
CA PRO A 31 -13.25 1.97 -4.47
C PRO A 31 -12.45 3.17 -5.00
N ALA A 32 -13.13 4.22 -5.47
CA ALA A 32 -12.48 5.47 -5.83
C ALA A 32 -11.84 6.12 -4.58
N ILE A 33 -10.75 6.86 -4.76
CA ILE A 33 -9.97 7.43 -3.64
C ILE A 33 -10.80 8.38 -2.77
N ASP A 34 -11.78 9.05 -3.37
CA ASP A 34 -12.73 9.94 -2.71
C ASP A 34 -13.92 9.22 -2.07
N ASP A 35 -14.04 7.91 -2.28
CA ASP A 35 -15.03 7.08 -1.59
C ASP A 35 -14.55 6.77 -0.16
N PRO A 36 -15.37 7.01 0.87
CA PRO A 36 -15.03 6.63 2.25
C PRO A 36 -14.65 5.15 2.42
N ALA A 37 -15.16 4.26 1.58
CA ALA A 37 -14.81 2.84 1.60
C ALA A 37 -13.38 2.54 1.13
N PHE A 38 -12.72 3.48 0.43
CA PHE A 38 -11.35 3.29 -0.03
C PHE A 38 -10.39 3.07 1.14
N ALA A 39 -10.47 3.94 2.15
CA ALA A 39 -9.58 3.85 3.30
C ALA A 39 -9.75 2.53 4.08
N ALA A 40 -10.96 1.97 4.11
CA ALA A 40 -11.23 0.70 4.79
C ALA A 40 -10.53 -0.51 4.15
N ALA A 41 -10.02 -0.41 2.94
CA ALA A 41 -9.26 -1.48 2.31
C ALA A 41 -7.97 -1.84 3.09
N VAL A 42 -7.44 -0.91 3.89
CA VAL A 42 -6.25 -1.15 4.73
C VAL A 42 -6.57 -1.88 6.03
N ASP A 43 -7.84 -2.00 6.42
CA ASP A 43 -8.26 -2.59 7.72
C ASP A 43 -7.82 -4.05 7.86
N ARG A 44 -7.64 -4.77 6.75
CA ARG A 44 -7.09 -6.14 6.72
C ARG A 44 -5.68 -6.27 7.30
N PHE A 45 -4.95 -5.16 7.41
CA PHE A 45 -3.60 -5.10 7.95
C PHE A 45 -3.55 -4.50 9.37
N ALA A 46 -4.70 -4.23 9.97
CA ALA A 46 -4.80 -3.55 11.28
C ALA A 46 -4.12 -4.32 12.42
N ASP A 47 -4.10 -5.65 12.35
CA ASP A 47 -3.45 -6.51 13.34
C ASP A 47 -1.92 -6.60 13.16
N CYS A 48 -1.39 -6.04 12.09
CA CYS A 48 0.05 -6.00 11.85
C CYS A 48 0.72 -4.96 12.78
N ARG A 49 1.91 -5.30 13.28
CA ARG A 49 2.71 -4.35 14.08
C ARG A 49 3.35 -3.26 13.25
N VAL A 50 3.56 -3.52 11.97
CA VAL A 50 4.15 -2.61 10.98
C VAL A 50 3.39 -2.77 9.67
N VAL A 51 3.01 -1.66 9.08
CA VAL A 51 2.43 -1.60 7.73
C VAL A 51 3.33 -0.75 6.85
N LEU A 52 3.74 -1.28 5.71
CA LEU A 52 4.58 -0.60 4.74
C LEU A 52 3.71 -0.12 3.57
N LEU A 53 3.70 1.18 3.34
CA LEU A 53 2.99 1.80 2.23
C LEU A 53 4.01 2.27 1.19
N GLY A 54 4.13 1.52 0.11
CA GLY A 54 4.98 1.86 -1.00
C GLY A 54 4.36 2.86 -1.97
N GLU A 55 5.05 3.09 -3.06
CA GLU A 55 4.55 3.85 -4.22
C GLU A 55 5.07 3.20 -5.51
N SER A 56 4.34 3.40 -6.60
CA SER A 56 4.75 2.90 -7.92
C SER A 56 5.63 3.90 -8.66
N THR A 57 5.34 5.19 -8.53
CA THR A 57 6.13 6.28 -9.13
C THR A 57 6.15 7.50 -8.21
N HIS A 58 7.24 8.27 -8.28
CA HIS A 58 7.28 9.61 -7.69
C HIS A 58 6.42 10.60 -8.48
N GLY A 59 5.84 11.58 -7.78
CA GLY A 59 5.14 12.71 -8.39
C GLY A 59 3.73 12.42 -8.90
N THR A 60 3.18 11.24 -8.64
CA THR A 60 1.78 10.92 -8.96
C THR A 60 0.90 11.21 -7.76
N ALA A 61 0.10 12.28 -7.84
CA ALA A 61 -0.74 12.76 -6.74
C ALA A 61 -1.63 11.67 -6.14
N GLN A 62 -2.22 10.81 -6.98
CA GLN A 62 -3.12 9.75 -6.55
C GLN A 62 -2.46 8.74 -5.60
N PHE A 63 -1.17 8.45 -5.75
CA PHE A 63 -0.45 7.58 -4.81
C PHE A 63 -0.27 8.25 -3.44
N TYR A 64 -0.01 9.55 -3.42
CA TYR A 64 0.11 10.29 -2.15
C TYR A 64 -1.25 10.41 -1.46
N ASP A 65 -2.33 10.68 -2.21
CA ASP A 65 -3.68 10.74 -1.67
C ASP A 65 -4.11 9.39 -1.07
N ALA A 66 -3.85 8.30 -1.77
CA ALA A 66 -4.12 6.94 -1.29
C ALA A 66 -3.35 6.62 0.00
N ARG A 67 -2.04 6.95 0.04
CA ARG A 67 -1.21 6.74 1.23
C ARG A 67 -1.68 7.59 2.40
N ALA A 68 -2.09 8.83 2.15
CA ALA A 68 -2.65 9.71 3.19
C ALA A 68 -3.96 9.14 3.75
N ALA A 69 -4.86 8.64 2.90
CA ALA A 69 -6.10 8.02 3.32
C ALA A 69 -5.86 6.77 4.18
N PHE A 70 -4.98 5.87 3.76
CA PHE A 70 -4.63 4.67 4.52
C PHE A 70 -3.91 4.99 5.83
N THR A 71 -2.98 5.95 5.81
CA THR A 71 -2.28 6.39 7.03
C THR A 71 -3.26 6.94 8.05
N ARG A 72 -4.19 7.80 7.62
CA ARG A 72 -5.24 8.36 8.48
C ARG A 72 -6.11 7.24 9.09
N GLN A 73 -6.55 6.29 8.29
CA GLN A 73 -7.37 5.15 8.74
C GLN A 73 -6.63 4.33 9.81
N LEU A 74 -5.36 4.02 9.57
CA LEU A 74 -4.52 3.28 10.53
C LEU A 74 -4.35 4.02 11.86
N ILE A 75 -4.16 5.34 11.82
CA ILE A 75 -4.04 6.17 13.02
C ILE A 75 -5.37 6.26 13.75
N GLU A 76 -6.42 6.69 13.07
CA GLU A 76 -7.71 7.04 13.70
C GLU A 76 -8.50 5.82 14.16
N ARG A 77 -8.43 4.72 13.42
CA ARG A 77 -9.25 3.51 13.68
C ARG A 77 -8.48 2.38 14.35
N HIS A 78 -7.19 2.27 14.08
CA HIS A 78 -6.40 1.11 14.50
C HIS A 78 -5.26 1.46 15.47
N GLY A 79 -5.14 2.73 15.86
CA GLY A 79 -4.24 3.14 16.94
C GLY A 79 -2.75 3.11 16.57
N PHE A 80 -2.40 3.14 15.29
CA PHE A 80 -1.02 3.34 14.88
C PHE A 80 -0.54 4.71 15.33
N ARG A 81 0.62 4.79 15.96
CA ARG A 81 1.11 6.00 16.63
C ARG A 81 2.41 6.54 16.07
N ILE A 82 3.03 5.81 15.17
CA ILE A 82 4.31 6.18 14.57
C ILE A 82 4.16 6.12 13.06
N VAL A 83 4.51 7.23 12.40
CA VAL A 83 4.64 7.33 10.95
C VAL A 83 6.10 7.60 10.64
N ALA A 84 6.75 6.65 9.96
CA ALA A 84 8.12 6.80 9.48
C ALA A 84 8.09 7.10 7.98
N VAL A 85 8.75 8.16 7.56
CA VAL A 85 8.76 8.61 6.16
C VAL A 85 10.19 8.73 5.66
N GLU A 86 10.40 8.48 4.38
CA GLU A 86 11.58 8.95 3.66
C GLU A 86 11.38 10.42 3.32
N ALA A 87 12.13 11.30 3.97
CA ALA A 87 12.00 12.76 3.79
C ALA A 87 13.26 13.46 4.31
N ASP A 88 13.44 14.72 3.90
CA ASP A 88 14.48 15.57 4.46
C ASP A 88 14.23 15.79 5.95
N TRP A 89 15.25 15.49 6.74
CA TRP A 89 15.11 15.50 8.19
C TRP A 89 14.70 16.86 8.79
N PRO A 90 15.14 18.03 8.29
CA PRO A 90 14.68 19.30 8.84
C PRO A 90 13.17 19.51 8.71
N ASP A 91 12.60 19.13 7.55
CA ASP A 91 11.18 19.25 7.27
C ASP A 91 10.36 18.24 8.08
N ALA A 92 10.80 16.99 8.10
CA ALA A 92 10.18 15.96 8.92
C ALA A 92 10.20 16.31 10.41
N ALA A 93 11.31 16.87 10.91
CA ALA A 93 11.42 17.33 12.30
C ALA A 93 10.49 18.53 12.60
N ALA A 94 10.21 19.38 11.64
CA ALA A 94 9.23 20.45 11.81
C ALA A 94 7.82 19.89 12.00
N ILE A 95 7.43 18.91 11.19
CA ILE A 95 6.14 18.21 11.30
C ILE A 95 6.05 17.46 12.65
N ASP A 96 7.10 16.73 13.03
CA ASP A 96 7.13 15.98 14.29
C ASP A 96 6.91 16.93 15.51
N ARG A 97 7.53 18.09 15.51
CA ARG A 97 7.31 19.09 16.58
C ARG A 97 5.90 19.66 16.59
N TYR A 98 5.24 19.71 15.44
CA TYR A 98 3.86 20.22 15.34
C TYR A 98 2.84 19.19 15.85
N VAL A 99 3.07 17.91 15.65
CA VAL A 99 2.11 16.84 16.00
C VAL A 99 2.28 16.29 17.43
N ARG A 100 3.35 16.65 18.11
CA ARG A 100 3.61 16.32 19.53
C ARG A 100 3.06 17.41 20.43
#